data_10fb6b12dc8f197b83951ee09bd02ff8
#
_entry.id   10fb6b12dc8f197b83951ee09bd02ff8
#
_cell.length_a   1.000
_cell.length_b   1.000
_cell.length_c   1.000
_cell.angle_alpha   90.00
_cell.angle_beta   90.00
_cell.angle_gamma   90.00
#
_symmetry.space_group_name_H-M   'P 1'
#
loop_
_entity.id
_entity.type
_entity.pdbx_description
1 polymer ?
#
loop_
_entity_poly.entity_id
_entity_poly.type
_entity_poly.pdbx_seq_one_letter_code
_entity_poly.pdbx_strand_id
1 'polypeptide(L)'
;MEKKKSINLKGVPETMQVRERFLRENGPIYQIAGSAMDASYADAVKCDGEPVLAVIEGLTMYLNEQEVKQMFGILADRFAEVTVMAETMSPFVASHIKEKSIEGSQAKFSWGIKNGKELQKLLPQFENQRDVSFVEGM
;
A
#
# COMPACT_ATOMS: atom_id res chain seq x y z
N MET A 1 -11.08 -25.68 -5.87
CA MET A 1 -11.08 -24.52 -4.96
C MET A 1 -9.70 -23.87 -4.98
N GLU A 2 -9.64 -22.71 -5.55
CA GLU A 2 -8.37 -22.00 -5.67
C GLU A 2 -7.91 -21.48 -4.30
N LYS A 3 -6.68 -21.77 -3.95
CA LYS A 3 -6.08 -21.23 -2.73
C LYS A 3 -5.73 -19.77 -3.00
N LYS A 4 -6.30 -18.86 -2.22
CA LYS A 4 -5.94 -17.44 -2.27
C LYS A 4 -4.48 -17.30 -1.85
N LYS A 5 -3.67 -16.70 -2.71
CA LYS A 5 -2.28 -16.37 -2.41
C LYS A 5 -2.24 -15.01 -1.77
N SER A 6 -1.63 -14.91 -0.60
CA SER A 6 -1.40 -13.65 0.07
C SER A 6 0.09 -13.31 0.04
N ILE A 7 0.41 -12.12 -0.41
CA ILE A 7 1.79 -11.66 -0.54
C ILE A 7 1.94 -10.40 0.28
N ASN A 8 2.90 -10.41 1.20
CA ASN A 8 3.22 -9.27 2.04
C ASN A 8 4.46 -8.57 1.51
N LEU A 9 4.28 -7.34 1.05
CA LEU A 9 5.34 -6.51 0.53
C LEU A 9 5.74 -5.46 1.57
N LYS A 10 7.02 -5.33 1.80
CA LYS A 10 7.56 -4.33 2.72
C LYS A 10 8.60 -3.47 2.02
N GLY A 11 8.60 -2.18 2.34
CA GLY A 11 9.41 -1.20 1.66
C GLY A 11 10.86 -1.06 2.15
N VAL A 12 11.22 -1.61 3.31
CA VAL A 12 12.55 -1.41 3.91
C VAL A 12 13.17 -2.74 4.28
N PRO A 13 14.40 -3.05 3.78
CA PRO A 13 15.06 -4.33 4.07
C PRO A 13 15.21 -4.64 5.56
N GLU A 14 15.55 -3.65 6.37
CA GLU A 14 15.70 -3.82 7.82
C GLU A 14 14.40 -4.26 8.48
N THR A 15 13.29 -3.69 8.04
CA THR A 15 11.95 -4.08 8.52
C THR A 15 11.64 -5.52 8.15
N MET A 16 12.03 -5.94 6.96
CA MET A 16 11.82 -7.32 6.50
C MET A 16 12.65 -8.31 7.32
N GLN A 17 13.88 -7.97 7.67
CA GLN A 17 14.72 -8.82 8.53
C GLN A 17 14.06 -9.07 9.88
N VAL A 18 13.49 -8.04 10.49
CA VAL A 18 12.76 -8.20 11.76
C VAL A 18 11.50 -9.05 11.56
N ARG A 19 10.76 -8.79 10.49
CA ARG A 19 9.54 -9.52 10.17
C ARG A 19 9.81 -11.01 9.97
N GLU A 20 10.86 -11.35 9.23
CA GLU A 20 11.23 -12.74 8.95
C GLU A 20 11.57 -13.53 10.20
N ARG A 21 12.03 -12.86 11.25
CA ARG A 21 12.31 -13.51 12.54
C ARG A 21 11.05 -13.93 13.29
N PHE A 22 9.96 -13.20 13.13
CA PHE A 22 8.71 -13.39 13.88
C PHE A 22 7.58 -13.97 13.04
N LEU A 23 7.59 -13.70 11.73
CA LEU A 23 6.55 -14.13 10.80
C LEU A 23 7.18 -14.94 9.68
N ARG A 24 6.97 -16.26 9.72
CA ARG A 24 7.48 -17.16 8.68
C ARG A 24 6.45 -17.36 7.59
N GLU A 25 6.93 -17.62 6.38
CA GLU A 25 6.07 -18.02 5.28
C GLU A 25 5.33 -19.32 5.67
N ASN A 26 4.04 -19.35 5.38
CA ASN A 26 3.20 -20.49 5.71
C ASN A 26 2.14 -20.71 4.64
N GLY A 27 2.17 -21.87 4.00
CA GLY A 27 1.21 -22.25 2.97
C GLY A 27 1.21 -21.28 1.78
N PRO A 28 0.07 -20.66 1.46
CA PRO A 28 -0.02 -19.74 0.33
C PRO A 28 0.46 -18.31 0.65
N ILE A 29 1.15 -18.11 1.77
CA ILE A 29 1.65 -16.79 2.17
C ILE A 29 3.14 -16.71 1.86
N TYR A 30 3.51 -15.71 1.07
CA TYR A 30 4.89 -15.44 0.65
C TYR A 30 5.32 -14.05 1.09
N GLN A 31 6.61 -13.85 1.31
CA GLN A 31 7.16 -12.55 1.65
C GLN A 31 8.14 -12.10 0.56
N ILE A 32 8.00 -10.86 0.14
CA ILE A 32 8.88 -10.25 -0.84
C ILE A 32 9.51 -9.01 -0.19
N ALA A 33 10.82 -9.04 -0.02
CA ALA A 33 11.57 -7.88 0.45
C ALA A 33 11.82 -6.93 -0.73
N GLY A 34 11.26 -5.74 -0.67
CA GLY A 34 11.41 -4.78 -1.74
C GLY A 34 10.58 -3.54 -1.51
N SER A 35 10.83 -2.53 -2.32
CA SER A 35 10.06 -1.29 -2.30
C SER A 35 8.80 -1.39 -3.15
N ALA A 36 7.70 -0.86 -2.65
CA ALA A 36 6.47 -0.72 -3.43
C ALA A 36 6.62 0.24 -4.61
N MET A 37 7.72 1.02 -4.63
CA MET A 37 8.08 1.92 -5.73
C MET A 37 8.86 1.22 -6.85
N ASP A 38 9.27 -0.02 -6.63
CA ASP A 38 10.06 -0.79 -7.58
C ASP A 38 9.19 -1.89 -8.20
N ALA A 39 8.99 -1.82 -9.51
CA ALA A 39 8.13 -2.76 -10.24
C ALA A 39 8.61 -4.20 -10.20
N SER A 40 9.85 -4.44 -9.78
CA SER A 40 10.42 -5.80 -9.77
C SER A 40 9.64 -6.77 -8.85
N TYR A 41 9.00 -6.28 -7.79
CA TYR A 41 8.19 -7.16 -6.95
C TYR A 41 7.04 -7.82 -7.73
N ALA A 42 6.49 -7.10 -8.70
CA ALA A 42 5.35 -7.59 -9.48
C ALA A 42 5.72 -8.81 -10.31
N ASP A 43 6.98 -8.93 -10.70
CA ASP A 43 7.47 -10.10 -11.44
C ASP A 43 7.51 -11.34 -10.55
N ALA A 44 7.65 -11.16 -9.24
CA ALA A 44 7.63 -12.25 -8.27
C ALA A 44 6.20 -12.69 -7.92
N VAL A 45 5.19 -11.85 -8.21
CA VAL A 45 3.78 -12.18 -7.97
C VAL A 45 3.24 -12.96 -9.16
N LYS A 46 3.00 -14.24 -8.95
CA LYS A 46 2.45 -15.12 -9.99
C LYS A 46 0.93 -15.22 -9.83
N CYS A 47 0.21 -14.42 -10.60
CA CYS A 47 -1.25 -14.41 -10.56
C CYS A 47 -1.90 -14.95 -11.86
N ASP A 48 -1.12 -15.17 -12.89
CA ASP A 48 -1.58 -15.76 -14.18
C ASP A 48 -2.85 -15.08 -14.75
N GLY A 49 -2.92 -13.76 -14.64
CA GLY A 49 -4.07 -12.98 -15.09
C GLY A 49 -5.26 -12.97 -14.15
N GLU A 50 -5.17 -13.63 -13.01
CA GLU A 50 -6.23 -13.63 -12.00
C GLU A 50 -6.39 -12.24 -11.37
N PRO A 51 -7.63 -11.91 -10.90
CA PRO A 51 -7.85 -10.66 -10.17
C PRO A 51 -6.98 -10.56 -8.91
N VAL A 52 -6.42 -9.39 -8.68
CA VAL A 52 -5.55 -9.11 -7.54
C VAL A 52 -6.22 -8.08 -6.64
N LEU A 53 -6.23 -8.34 -5.34
CA LEU A 53 -6.60 -7.34 -4.33
C LEU A 53 -5.30 -6.88 -3.65
N ALA A 54 -4.98 -5.62 -3.82
CA ALA A 54 -3.86 -4.98 -3.14
C ALA A 54 -4.37 -4.23 -1.91
N VAL A 55 -3.83 -4.54 -0.75
CA VAL A 55 -4.15 -3.85 0.50
C VAL A 55 -2.94 -3.05 0.95
N ILE A 56 -3.10 -1.74 1.08
CA ILE A 56 -2.04 -0.81 1.45
C ILE A 56 -2.40 -0.13 2.76
N GLU A 57 -1.71 -0.51 3.82
CA GLU A 57 -1.93 0.02 5.16
C GLU A 57 -0.67 0.69 5.69
N GLY A 58 -0.84 1.84 6.33
CA GLY A 58 0.24 2.52 7.03
C GLY A 58 1.38 2.98 6.12
N LEU A 59 1.12 3.28 4.86
CA LEU A 59 2.17 3.61 3.90
C LEU A 59 1.99 4.96 3.21
N THR A 60 0.82 5.25 2.67
CA THR A 60 0.62 6.42 1.79
C THR A 60 0.99 7.74 2.44
N MET A 61 0.74 7.89 3.74
CA MET A 61 1.01 9.12 4.47
C MET A 61 2.51 9.46 4.58
N TYR A 62 3.38 8.49 4.36
CA TYR A 62 4.84 8.68 4.38
C TYR A 62 5.45 8.93 3.01
N LEU A 63 4.64 8.85 1.96
CA LEU A 63 5.07 9.05 0.58
C LEU A 63 4.76 10.47 0.13
N ASN A 64 5.41 10.92 -0.94
CA ASN A 64 4.98 12.13 -1.63
C ASN A 64 3.99 11.77 -2.76
N GLU A 65 3.38 12.76 -3.34
CA GLU A 65 2.39 12.56 -4.41
C GLU A 65 2.95 11.77 -5.59
N GLN A 66 4.18 12.06 -5.98
CA GLN A 66 4.84 11.37 -7.08
C GLN A 66 5.05 9.89 -6.78
N GLU A 67 5.46 9.58 -5.57
CA GLU A 67 5.64 8.19 -5.12
C GLU A 67 4.30 7.44 -5.07
N VAL A 68 3.23 8.11 -4.62
CA VAL A 68 1.88 7.52 -4.64
C VAL A 68 1.47 7.17 -6.06
N LYS A 69 1.67 8.09 -7.01
CA LYS A 69 1.38 7.85 -8.42
C LYS A 69 2.19 6.68 -8.98
N GLN A 70 3.45 6.60 -8.63
CA GLN A 70 4.34 5.52 -9.08
C GLN A 70 3.88 4.17 -8.54
N MET A 71 3.56 4.10 -7.26
CA MET A 71 3.10 2.87 -6.62
C MET A 71 1.81 2.34 -7.26
N PHE A 72 0.81 3.20 -7.42
CA PHE A 72 -0.45 2.81 -8.06
C PHE A 72 -0.27 2.51 -9.54
N GLY A 73 0.61 3.24 -10.23
CA GLY A 73 0.95 3.00 -11.64
C GLY A 73 1.50 1.59 -11.87
N ILE A 74 2.37 1.13 -10.98
CA ILE A 74 2.91 -0.24 -11.04
C ILE A 74 1.77 -1.26 -10.93
N LEU A 75 0.86 -1.07 -10.00
CA LEU A 75 -0.28 -1.96 -9.82
C LEU A 75 -1.16 -2.01 -11.08
N ALA A 76 -1.45 -0.85 -11.66
CA ALA A 76 -2.27 -0.78 -12.86
C ALA A 76 -1.59 -1.41 -14.08
N ASP A 77 -0.27 -1.26 -14.21
CA ASP A 77 0.47 -1.73 -15.38
C ASP A 77 0.78 -3.22 -15.32
N ARG A 78 1.01 -3.75 -14.13
CA ARG A 78 1.52 -5.12 -13.97
C ARG A 78 0.46 -6.18 -13.78
N PHE A 79 -0.73 -5.79 -13.35
CA PHE A 79 -1.83 -6.73 -13.10
C PHE A 79 -2.98 -6.46 -14.06
N ALA A 80 -3.53 -7.53 -14.64
CA ALA A 80 -4.63 -7.42 -15.59
C ALA A 80 -5.90 -6.85 -14.96
N GLU A 81 -6.17 -7.25 -13.72
CA GLU A 81 -7.31 -6.75 -12.94
C GLU A 81 -6.86 -6.58 -11.50
N VAL A 82 -6.91 -5.35 -11.01
CA VAL A 82 -6.50 -5.04 -9.65
C VAL A 82 -7.51 -4.15 -8.96
N THR A 83 -7.87 -4.53 -7.73
CA THR A 83 -8.64 -3.70 -6.82
C THR A 83 -7.69 -3.27 -5.69
N VAL A 84 -7.66 -1.99 -5.39
CA VAL A 84 -6.78 -1.46 -4.35
C VAL A 84 -7.63 -0.96 -3.18
N MET A 85 -7.33 -1.46 -2.00
CA MET A 85 -7.84 -0.94 -0.73
C MET A 85 -6.69 -0.22 -0.05
N ALA A 86 -6.71 1.11 -0.06
CA ALA A 86 -5.63 1.91 0.48
C ALA A 86 -6.09 2.74 1.66
N GLU A 87 -5.30 2.68 2.73
CA GLU A 87 -5.44 3.61 3.84
C GLU A 87 -4.83 4.94 3.44
N THR A 88 -5.59 6.02 3.65
CA THR A 88 -5.13 7.37 3.37
C THR A 88 -5.40 8.27 4.57
N MET A 89 -4.70 9.37 4.63
CA MET A 89 -4.82 10.36 5.70
C MET A 89 -5.31 11.67 5.10
N SER A 90 -6.14 12.41 5.86
CA SER A 90 -6.56 13.74 5.40
C SER A 90 -5.38 14.71 5.37
N PRO A 91 -5.40 15.72 4.49
CA PRO A 91 -4.32 16.71 4.46
C PRO A 91 -4.12 17.44 5.78
N PHE A 92 -5.20 17.71 6.51
CA PHE A 92 -5.13 18.35 7.81
C PHE A 92 -4.37 17.49 8.81
N VAL A 93 -4.71 16.20 8.90
CA VAL A 93 -4.03 15.27 9.81
C VAL A 93 -2.57 15.12 9.42
N ALA A 94 -2.27 14.97 8.15
CA ALA A 94 -0.90 14.80 7.67
C ALA A 94 -0.01 16.00 7.99
N SER A 95 -0.56 17.21 8.00
CA SER A 95 0.21 18.44 8.21
C SER A 95 0.24 18.91 9.68
N HIS A 96 -0.73 18.53 10.50
CA HIS A 96 -0.90 19.09 11.85
C HIS A 96 -0.69 18.09 12.97
N ILE A 97 -0.84 16.80 12.74
CA ILE A 97 -0.72 15.79 13.79
C ILE A 97 0.61 15.05 13.64
N LYS A 98 1.43 15.20 14.68
CA LYS A 98 2.64 14.40 14.83
C LYS A 98 2.35 13.27 15.80
N GLU A 99 2.48 12.05 15.34
CA GLU A 99 2.39 10.93 16.24
C GLU A 99 3.57 10.90 17.21
N LYS A 100 3.27 10.86 18.50
CA LYS A 100 4.30 10.83 19.53
C LYS A 100 5.20 9.59 19.40
N SER A 101 4.65 8.50 18.91
CA SER A 101 5.38 7.24 18.72
C SER A 101 6.49 7.31 17.68
N ILE A 102 6.46 8.32 16.82
CA ILE A 102 7.46 8.52 15.79
C ILE A 102 8.35 9.74 16.03
N GLU A 103 8.19 10.41 17.17
CA GLU A 103 9.08 11.50 17.63
C GLU A 103 10.48 10.96 17.82
N GLY A 104 11.41 11.07 17.09
CA GLY A 104 12.75 10.48 17.15
C GLY A 104 13.03 9.54 16.00
N SER A 105 12.02 9.20 15.19
CA SER A 105 12.25 8.57 13.91
C SER A 105 12.33 9.63 12.82
N GLN A 106 12.99 9.31 11.71
CA GLN A 106 13.06 10.20 10.55
C GLN A 106 11.79 10.13 9.70
N ALA A 107 10.86 9.25 10.02
CA ALA A 107 9.60 9.12 9.33
C ALA A 107 8.69 10.30 9.67
N LYS A 108 8.20 10.99 8.65
CA LYS A 108 7.28 12.12 8.78
C LYS A 108 6.09 11.92 7.87
N PHE A 109 4.91 12.32 8.33
CA PHE A 109 3.74 12.39 7.45
C PHE A 109 3.99 13.49 6.42
N SER A 110 3.98 13.13 5.15
CA SER A 110 4.29 14.06 4.08
C SER A 110 3.16 14.23 3.06
N TRP A 111 2.13 13.40 3.13
CA TRP A 111 1.06 13.45 2.15
C TRP A 111 -0.27 13.01 2.75
N GLY A 112 -1.32 13.71 2.33
CA GLY A 112 -2.69 13.37 2.63
C GLY A 112 -3.59 13.68 1.45
N ILE A 113 -4.77 13.07 1.44
CA ILE A 113 -5.78 13.27 0.39
C ILE A 113 -7.16 13.39 1.05
N LYS A 114 -7.99 14.26 0.52
CA LYS A 114 -9.28 14.56 1.12
C LYS A 114 -10.26 13.40 1.08
N ASN A 115 -10.35 12.74 -0.06
CA ASN A 115 -11.27 11.63 -0.29
C ASN A 115 -10.88 10.86 -1.54
N GLY A 116 -11.62 9.77 -1.82
CA GLY A 116 -11.36 8.93 -2.99
C GLY A 116 -11.57 9.63 -4.32
N LYS A 117 -12.46 10.62 -4.40
CA LYS A 117 -12.65 11.41 -5.64
C LYS A 117 -11.40 12.21 -5.98
N GLU A 118 -10.77 12.82 -4.99
CA GLU A 118 -9.53 13.55 -5.19
C GLU A 118 -8.39 12.61 -5.54
N LEU A 119 -8.36 11.44 -4.92
CA LEU A 119 -7.38 10.41 -5.26
C LEU A 119 -7.55 9.93 -6.71
N GLN A 120 -8.78 9.72 -7.15
CA GLN A 120 -9.07 9.30 -8.52
C GLN A 120 -8.59 10.34 -9.56
N LYS A 121 -8.65 11.62 -9.23
CA LYS A 121 -8.12 12.67 -10.11
C LYS A 121 -6.61 12.55 -10.31
N LEU A 122 -5.89 12.12 -9.29
CA LEU A 122 -4.45 11.85 -9.37
C LEU A 122 -4.15 10.55 -10.12
N LEU A 123 -5.08 9.61 -10.08
CA LEU A 123 -4.90 8.24 -10.58
C LEU A 123 -5.98 7.94 -11.63
N PRO A 124 -5.89 8.55 -12.82
CA PRO A 124 -6.96 8.43 -13.84
C PRO A 124 -7.17 6.99 -14.34
N GLN A 125 -6.22 6.10 -14.15
CA GLN A 125 -6.33 4.69 -14.50
C GLN A 125 -7.16 3.88 -13.48
N PHE A 126 -7.52 4.48 -12.36
CA PHE A 126 -8.35 3.85 -11.32
C PHE A 126 -9.71 4.55 -11.19
N GLU A 127 -10.71 3.79 -10.81
CA GLU A 127 -12.04 4.31 -10.47
C GLU A 127 -12.28 4.12 -8.97
N ASN A 128 -12.72 5.19 -8.31
CA ASN A 128 -13.08 5.13 -6.90
C ASN A 128 -14.40 4.39 -6.72
N GLN A 129 -14.37 3.28 -6.02
CA GLN A 129 -15.56 2.48 -5.75
C GLN A 129 -16.25 2.88 -4.45
N ARG A 130 -15.46 3.14 -3.40
CA ARG A 130 -16.02 3.42 -2.08
C ARG A 130 -14.98 4.05 -1.16
N ASP A 131 -15.45 5.00 -0.36
CA ASP A 131 -14.70 5.54 0.78
C ASP A 131 -15.29 4.96 2.06
N VAL A 132 -14.42 4.53 2.96
CA VAL A 132 -14.81 4.01 4.27
C VAL A 132 -14.03 4.76 5.35
N SER A 133 -14.75 5.36 6.29
CA SER A 133 -14.12 6.01 7.44
C SER A 133 -13.80 4.97 8.50
N PHE A 134 -12.68 5.13 9.19
CA PHE A 134 -12.35 4.26 10.32
C PHE A 134 -13.42 4.31 11.42
N VAL A 135 -14.13 5.43 11.52
CA VAL A 135 -15.22 5.59 12.50
C VAL A 135 -16.38 4.63 12.20
N GLU A 136 -16.60 4.31 10.93
CA GLU A 136 -17.67 3.38 10.54
C GLU A 136 -17.41 1.94 10.98
N GLY A 137 -16.16 1.59 11.22
CA GLY A 137 -15.76 0.25 11.63
C GLY A 137 -15.69 0.03 13.14
N MET A 138 -15.96 1.09 13.89
CA MET A 138 -15.87 1.02 15.35
C MET A 138 -17.22 0.80 16.03
#